data_75dffc2fea2d4d91d364a39c8ab49e77
#
_entry.id   75dffc2fea2d4d91d364a39c8ab49e77
#
_cell.length_a   1.000
_cell.length_b   1.000
_cell.length_c   1.000
_cell.angle_alpha   90.00
_cell.angle_beta   90.00
_cell.angle_gamma   90.00
#
_symmetry.space_group_name_H-M   'P 1'
#
loop_
_entity.id
_entity.type
_entity.pdbx_description
1 polymer ?
#
loop_
_entity_poly.entity_id
_entity_poly.type
_entity_poly.pdbx_seq_one_letter_code
_entity_poly.pdbx_strand_id
1 'polypeptide(L)'
;MVNRPKPQKNRLRRTMMFMNAQKPGLIKDAYIYGSDSIILDLEDAVAVNQKDAARFSLYHALKNIDYGDTEVIVRINGLDTPYWQEDVRVCVAGGADGIRIAKCENAQMVHTVDEAVTAAEREFGVEVGRTLLMAALESPLGIMNAYEIVTASDRMFGCAISGGDFRKSMHVQIQRDGVEMMVARGQMLLAARAAGVQCFDTMYPNIDDMDGFKAEVIQNHKMGFDGKSIVNPKQIAFVHKTFAPTPKEIAYAEKLVRGCQAQADAGIGVYTVDGKMVDIPFFEDAKRIIALAKACGVYHGDL
;
A
#
# COMPACT_ATOMS: atom_id res chain seq x y z
N MET A 1 -9.68 -24.80 -5.31
CA MET A 1 -9.26 -23.42 -5.55
C MET A 1 -9.56 -22.63 -4.31
N VAL A 2 -8.61 -21.87 -3.81
CA VAL A 2 -8.82 -20.97 -2.66
C VAL A 2 -9.80 -19.89 -3.09
N ASN A 3 -10.92 -19.76 -2.37
CA ASN A 3 -11.91 -18.72 -2.63
C ASN A 3 -11.51 -17.46 -1.87
N ARG A 4 -10.87 -16.50 -2.54
CA ARG A 4 -10.48 -15.24 -1.93
C ARG A 4 -11.62 -14.24 -2.01
N PRO A 5 -11.88 -13.48 -0.94
CA PRO A 5 -12.87 -12.40 -0.97
C PRO A 5 -12.49 -11.35 -2.04
N LYS A 6 -13.46 -10.57 -2.46
CA LYS A 6 -13.21 -9.44 -3.37
C LYS A 6 -12.30 -8.43 -2.67
N PRO A 7 -11.19 -8.00 -3.30
CA PRO A 7 -10.30 -7.00 -2.74
C PRO A 7 -11.00 -5.67 -2.47
N GLN A 8 -10.58 -4.99 -1.42
CA GLN A 8 -11.15 -3.71 -1.02
C GLN A 8 -10.10 -2.60 -1.17
N LYS A 9 -10.45 -1.50 -1.86
CA LYS A 9 -9.56 -0.35 -2.02
C LYS A 9 -9.09 0.23 -0.69
N ASN A 10 -10.00 0.37 0.27
CA ASN A 10 -9.78 1.06 1.53
C ASN A 10 -9.44 0.12 2.70
N ARG A 11 -8.87 -1.07 2.43
CA ARG A 11 -8.42 -1.93 3.51
C ARG A 11 -7.19 -1.37 4.22
N LEU A 12 -6.93 -1.86 5.45
CA LEU A 12 -5.72 -1.55 6.20
C LEU A 12 -4.49 -2.16 5.51
N ARG A 13 -3.44 -1.34 5.26
CA ARG A 13 -2.16 -1.76 4.63
C ARG A 13 -0.98 -1.05 5.28
N ARG A 14 -0.71 -1.32 6.55
CA ARG A 14 0.44 -0.74 7.27
C ARG A 14 1.77 -1.31 6.77
N THR A 15 1.78 -2.58 6.40
CA THR A 15 2.95 -3.28 5.89
C THR A 15 2.67 -3.93 4.55
N MET A 16 3.62 -3.75 3.61
CA MET A 16 3.67 -4.42 2.32
C MET A 16 5.01 -5.17 2.24
N MET A 17 5.01 -6.47 2.54
CA MET A 17 6.24 -7.24 2.62
C MET A 17 6.63 -7.84 1.27
N PHE A 18 7.78 -7.43 0.74
CA PHE A 18 8.33 -7.97 -0.50
C PHE A 18 8.86 -9.38 -0.34
N MET A 19 8.52 -10.23 -1.31
CA MET A 19 8.96 -11.61 -1.42
C MET A 19 9.29 -11.95 -2.87
N ASN A 20 10.42 -12.59 -3.09
CA ASN A 20 10.80 -13.08 -4.41
C ASN A 20 9.89 -14.25 -4.83
N ALA A 21 9.10 -14.07 -5.91
CA ALA A 21 8.17 -15.08 -6.42
C ALA A 21 8.87 -16.35 -6.94
N GLN A 22 10.15 -16.29 -7.25
CA GLN A 22 10.97 -17.45 -7.65
C GLN A 22 11.27 -18.42 -6.48
N LYS A 23 11.07 -17.97 -5.22
CA LYS A 23 11.44 -18.76 -4.02
C LYS A 23 10.19 -19.34 -3.35
N PRO A 24 9.70 -20.53 -3.76
CA PRO A 24 8.48 -21.11 -3.22
C PRO A 24 8.54 -21.34 -1.70
N GLY A 25 9.74 -21.61 -1.15
CA GLY A 25 9.93 -21.74 0.30
C GLY A 25 9.62 -20.48 1.11
N LEU A 26 9.72 -19.29 0.50
CA LEU A 26 9.35 -18.02 1.15
C LEU A 26 7.86 -17.72 1.01
N ILE A 27 7.30 -17.98 -0.17
CA ILE A 27 5.92 -17.57 -0.48
C ILE A 27 4.85 -18.52 0.10
N LYS A 28 5.19 -19.80 0.32
CA LYS A 28 4.22 -20.80 0.81
C LYS A 28 3.67 -20.50 2.20
N ASP A 29 4.48 -19.93 3.08
CA ASP A 29 4.16 -19.66 4.48
C ASP A 29 4.09 -18.14 4.78
N ALA A 30 3.94 -17.30 3.76
CA ALA A 30 4.02 -15.85 3.89
C ALA A 30 2.98 -15.25 4.86
N TYR A 31 1.82 -15.88 4.99
CA TYR A 31 0.73 -15.47 5.88
C TYR A 31 1.07 -15.59 7.38
N ILE A 32 2.00 -16.49 7.76
CA ILE A 32 2.36 -16.68 9.19
C ILE A 32 3.03 -15.46 9.81
N TYR A 33 3.59 -14.57 9.00
CA TYR A 33 4.27 -13.37 9.49
C TYR A 33 3.31 -12.26 9.89
N GLY A 34 2.04 -12.30 9.46
CA GLY A 34 1.01 -11.32 9.83
C GLY A 34 1.21 -9.94 9.22
N SER A 35 1.85 -9.85 8.03
CA SER A 35 1.85 -8.61 7.24
C SER A 35 0.45 -8.31 6.69
N ASP A 36 0.02 -7.05 6.69
CA ASP A 36 -1.29 -6.68 6.12
C ASP A 36 -1.37 -7.02 4.61
N SER A 37 -0.25 -6.84 3.88
CA SER A 37 -0.11 -7.25 2.48
C SER A 37 1.26 -7.86 2.22
N ILE A 38 1.34 -8.77 1.25
CA ILE A 38 2.60 -9.25 0.67
C ILE A 38 2.69 -8.80 -0.78
N ILE A 39 3.91 -8.52 -1.23
CA ILE A 39 4.21 -8.23 -2.64
C ILE A 39 5.06 -9.36 -3.18
N LEU A 40 4.45 -10.20 -4.03
CA LEU A 40 5.16 -11.25 -4.75
C LEU A 40 5.80 -10.63 -6.00
N ASP A 41 7.13 -10.65 -6.04
CA ASP A 41 7.91 -9.90 -7.01
C ASP A 41 8.29 -10.75 -8.22
N LEU A 42 7.88 -10.34 -9.42
CA LEU A 42 8.29 -10.90 -10.71
C LEU A 42 9.36 -10.06 -11.43
N GLU A 43 9.64 -8.86 -10.90
CA GLU A 43 10.52 -7.88 -11.55
C GLU A 43 11.98 -8.08 -11.11
N ASP A 44 12.63 -7.09 -10.53
CA ASP A 44 14.07 -7.05 -10.27
C ASP A 44 14.60 -8.19 -9.37
N ALA A 45 13.77 -8.74 -8.48
CA ALA A 45 14.18 -9.87 -7.65
C ALA A 45 14.30 -11.19 -8.43
N VAL A 46 13.83 -11.26 -9.68
CA VAL A 46 13.82 -12.46 -10.51
C VAL A 46 14.75 -12.30 -11.71
N ALA A 47 15.74 -13.18 -11.83
CA ALA A 47 16.65 -13.18 -12.98
C ALA A 47 15.90 -13.40 -14.31
N VAL A 48 16.39 -12.79 -15.40
CA VAL A 48 15.75 -12.80 -16.72
C VAL A 48 15.43 -14.22 -17.20
N ASN A 49 16.37 -15.16 -17.04
CA ASN A 49 16.21 -16.57 -17.44
C ASN A 49 15.32 -17.39 -16.49
N GLN A 50 14.75 -16.77 -15.46
CA GLN A 50 13.88 -17.41 -14.46
C GLN A 50 12.46 -16.83 -14.44
N LYS A 51 12.14 -15.88 -15.32
CA LYS A 51 10.83 -15.22 -15.37
C LYS A 51 9.68 -16.23 -15.53
N ASP A 52 9.82 -17.21 -16.43
CA ASP A 52 8.79 -18.25 -16.66
C ASP A 52 8.63 -19.17 -15.42
N ALA A 53 9.74 -19.58 -14.81
CA ALA A 53 9.69 -20.40 -13.61
C ALA A 53 9.05 -19.66 -12.42
N ALA A 54 9.30 -18.35 -12.31
CA ALA A 54 8.70 -17.52 -11.28
C ALA A 54 7.19 -17.36 -11.50
N ARG A 55 6.72 -17.13 -12.74
CA ARG A 55 5.30 -17.11 -13.10
C ARG A 55 4.60 -18.44 -12.78
N PHE A 56 5.23 -19.56 -13.12
CA PHE A 56 4.71 -20.89 -12.79
C PHE A 56 4.54 -21.06 -11.27
N SER A 57 5.58 -20.76 -10.51
CA SER A 57 5.52 -20.81 -9.03
C SER A 57 4.44 -19.90 -8.46
N LEU A 58 4.35 -18.67 -8.98
CA LEU A 58 3.35 -17.68 -8.57
C LEU A 58 1.93 -18.19 -8.82
N TYR A 59 1.64 -18.69 -10.03
CA TYR A 59 0.32 -19.20 -10.37
C TYR A 59 -0.12 -20.31 -9.41
N HIS A 60 0.75 -21.29 -9.17
CA HIS A 60 0.45 -22.38 -8.26
C HIS A 60 0.31 -21.95 -6.80
N ALA A 61 1.10 -20.99 -6.36
CA ALA A 61 0.96 -20.40 -5.04
C ALA A 61 -0.40 -19.70 -4.87
N LEU A 62 -0.78 -18.84 -5.82
CA LEU A 62 -2.05 -18.13 -5.81
C LEU A 62 -3.27 -19.08 -5.83
N LYS A 63 -3.19 -20.21 -6.56
CA LYS A 63 -4.28 -21.18 -6.68
C LYS A 63 -4.45 -22.09 -5.48
N ASN A 64 -3.37 -22.40 -4.76
CA ASN A 64 -3.37 -23.50 -3.79
C ASN A 64 -3.08 -23.06 -2.35
N ILE A 65 -2.54 -21.85 -2.12
CA ILE A 65 -2.21 -21.36 -0.79
C ILE A 65 -3.30 -20.41 -0.32
N ASP A 66 -3.89 -20.72 0.83
CA ASP A 66 -4.74 -19.78 1.55
C ASP A 66 -3.86 -18.84 2.39
N TYR A 67 -3.79 -17.58 1.97
CA TYR A 67 -3.06 -16.55 2.71
C TYR A 67 -3.91 -15.88 3.80
N GLY A 68 -5.13 -16.39 4.06
CA GLY A 68 -6.05 -15.85 5.06
C GLY A 68 -6.36 -14.36 4.80
N ASP A 69 -6.22 -13.54 5.83
CA ASP A 69 -6.45 -12.10 5.74
C ASP A 69 -5.32 -11.31 5.07
N THR A 70 -4.18 -11.95 4.77
CA THR A 70 -3.06 -11.29 4.09
C THR A 70 -3.39 -11.03 2.62
N GLU A 71 -3.40 -9.77 2.21
CA GLU A 71 -3.58 -9.39 0.83
C GLU A 71 -2.37 -9.77 -0.02
N VAL A 72 -2.62 -10.26 -1.23
CA VAL A 72 -1.56 -10.66 -2.17
C VAL A 72 -1.53 -9.73 -3.37
N ILE A 73 -0.50 -8.92 -3.44
CA ILE A 73 -0.20 -8.02 -4.56
C ILE A 73 0.97 -8.62 -5.33
N VAL A 74 0.97 -8.49 -6.65
CA VAL A 74 2.09 -8.93 -7.49
C VAL A 74 2.71 -7.73 -8.18
N ARG A 75 4.04 -7.55 -8.02
CA ARG A 75 4.78 -6.58 -8.83
C ARG A 75 5.15 -7.24 -10.16
N ILE A 76 4.57 -6.73 -11.25
CA ILE A 76 4.85 -7.19 -12.61
C ILE A 76 6.11 -6.55 -13.17
N ASN A 77 6.67 -7.12 -14.23
CA ASN A 77 7.77 -6.51 -14.97
C ASN A 77 7.36 -5.19 -15.62
N GLY A 78 8.32 -4.31 -15.86
CA GLY A 78 8.09 -3.04 -16.53
C GLY A 78 7.51 -3.20 -17.93
N LEU A 79 6.72 -2.23 -18.39
CA LEU A 79 6.05 -2.25 -19.69
C LEU A 79 7.01 -2.15 -20.88
N ASP A 80 8.25 -1.76 -20.64
CA ASP A 80 9.36 -1.77 -21.59
C ASP A 80 9.97 -3.15 -21.85
N THR A 81 9.48 -4.18 -21.12
CA THR A 81 9.95 -5.58 -21.26
C THR A 81 8.91 -6.46 -21.98
N PRO A 82 9.29 -7.60 -22.54
CA PRO A 82 8.32 -8.52 -23.15
C PRO A 82 7.56 -9.41 -22.14
N TYR A 83 7.70 -9.19 -20.82
CA TYR A 83 7.21 -10.12 -19.80
C TYR A 83 5.88 -9.71 -19.18
N TRP A 84 5.56 -8.42 -19.11
CA TRP A 84 4.47 -7.88 -18.30
C TRP A 84 3.08 -8.38 -18.71
N GLN A 85 2.81 -8.62 -20.01
CA GLN A 85 1.50 -9.11 -20.47
C GLN A 85 1.20 -10.48 -19.86
N GLU A 86 2.18 -11.39 -19.91
CA GLU A 86 2.01 -12.73 -19.36
C GLU A 86 2.00 -12.70 -17.82
N ASP A 87 2.70 -11.77 -17.19
CA ASP A 87 2.60 -11.52 -15.75
C ASP A 87 1.17 -11.14 -15.36
N VAL A 88 0.53 -10.21 -16.10
CA VAL A 88 -0.87 -9.80 -15.87
C VAL A 88 -1.80 -11.02 -16.00
N ARG A 89 -1.66 -11.81 -17.04
CA ARG A 89 -2.48 -13.01 -17.26
C ARG A 89 -2.38 -13.99 -16.08
N VAL A 90 -1.15 -14.26 -15.65
CA VAL A 90 -0.88 -15.17 -14.52
C VAL A 90 -1.45 -14.62 -13.21
N CYS A 91 -1.33 -13.32 -12.95
CA CYS A 91 -1.90 -12.67 -11.77
C CYS A 91 -3.43 -12.82 -11.71
N VAL A 92 -4.12 -12.51 -12.82
CA VAL A 92 -5.57 -12.60 -12.90
C VAL A 92 -6.04 -14.05 -12.83
N ALA A 93 -5.45 -14.94 -13.62
CA ALA A 93 -5.78 -16.37 -13.63
C ALA A 93 -5.52 -17.02 -12.26
N GLY A 94 -4.47 -16.61 -11.57
CA GLY A 94 -4.11 -17.06 -10.22
C GLY A 94 -5.04 -16.52 -9.13
N GLY A 95 -5.67 -15.38 -9.36
CA GLY A 95 -6.55 -14.71 -8.39
C GLY A 95 -5.80 -13.81 -7.43
N ALA A 96 -4.74 -13.12 -7.87
CA ALA A 96 -4.09 -12.05 -7.10
C ALA A 96 -5.09 -10.95 -6.73
N ASP A 97 -4.91 -10.32 -5.58
CA ASP A 97 -5.79 -9.23 -5.12
C ASP A 97 -5.49 -7.93 -5.85
N GLY A 98 -4.24 -7.71 -6.22
CA GLY A 98 -3.82 -6.52 -6.96
C GLY A 98 -2.51 -6.71 -7.72
N ILE A 99 -2.27 -5.79 -8.63
CA ILE A 99 -1.06 -5.68 -9.43
C ILE A 99 -0.36 -4.36 -9.11
N ARG A 100 0.94 -4.43 -8.80
CA ARG A 100 1.82 -3.28 -8.69
C ARG A 100 2.55 -3.08 -10.02
N ILE A 101 2.26 -1.95 -10.67
CA ILE A 101 2.87 -1.56 -11.94
C ILE A 101 4.26 -1.00 -11.64
N ALA A 102 5.32 -1.70 -12.08
CA ALA A 102 6.69 -1.23 -11.93
C ALA A 102 6.99 -0.03 -12.84
N LYS A 103 7.86 0.86 -12.38
CA LYS A 103 8.39 1.99 -13.17
C LYS A 103 7.30 2.82 -13.86
N CYS A 104 6.21 3.08 -13.16
CA CYS A 104 5.07 3.80 -13.69
C CYS A 104 5.37 5.30 -13.77
N GLU A 105 5.32 5.87 -14.98
CA GLU A 105 5.71 7.26 -15.24
C GLU A 105 4.58 8.14 -15.80
N ASN A 106 3.48 7.55 -16.26
CA ASN A 106 2.36 8.31 -16.82
C ASN A 106 1.03 7.53 -16.76
N ALA A 107 -0.07 8.24 -16.97
CA ALA A 107 -1.43 7.68 -16.97
C ALA A 107 -1.64 6.61 -18.06
N GLN A 108 -0.98 6.75 -19.24
CA GLN A 108 -1.12 5.78 -20.33
C GLN A 108 -0.63 4.40 -19.95
N MET A 109 0.42 4.29 -19.14
CA MET A 109 0.89 2.99 -18.63
C MET A 109 -0.18 2.32 -17.76
N VAL A 110 -0.87 3.09 -16.93
CA VAL A 110 -1.98 2.56 -16.11
C VAL A 110 -3.13 2.09 -17.00
N HIS A 111 -3.55 2.88 -18.00
CA HIS A 111 -4.59 2.48 -18.95
C HIS A 111 -4.23 1.20 -19.69
N THR A 112 -3.00 1.08 -20.16
CA THR A 112 -2.51 -0.13 -20.86
C THR A 112 -2.60 -1.38 -19.97
N VAL A 113 -2.23 -1.26 -18.68
CA VAL A 113 -2.35 -2.40 -17.74
C VAL A 113 -3.80 -2.68 -17.39
N ASP A 114 -4.65 -1.68 -17.20
CA ASP A 114 -6.08 -1.85 -16.91
C ASP A 114 -6.81 -2.58 -18.05
N GLU A 115 -6.53 -2.21 -19.30
CA GLU A 115 -7.06 -2.91 -20.48
C GLU A 115 -6.64 -4.38 -20.51
N ALA A 116 -5.35 -4.66 -20.25
CA ALA A 116 -4.82 -6.01 -20.18
C ALA A 116 -5.44 -6.84 -19.05
N VAL A 117 -5.61 -6.23 -17.85
CA VAL A 117 -6.29 -6.86 -16.71
C VAL A 117 -7.74 -7.16 -17.05
N THR A 118 -8.46 -6.20 -17.65
CA THR A 118 -9.86 -6.38 -18.05
C THR A 118 -10.01 -7.50 -19.08
N ALA A 119 -9.10 -7.58 -20.05
CA ALA A 119 -9.07 -8.67 -21.04
C ALA A 119 -8.82 -10.04 -20.38
N ALA A 120 -7.86 -10.11 -19.46
CA ALA A 120 -7.55 -11.32 -18.71
C ALA A 120 -8.70 -11.75 -17.79
N GLU A 121 -9.38 -10.81 -17.11
CA GLU A 121 -10.55 -11.11 -16.28
C GLU A 121 -11.67 -11.75 -17.09
N ARG A 122 -11.94 -11.23 -18.29
CA ARG A 122 -12.93 -11.81 -19.21
C ARG A 122 -12.50 -13.20 -19.70
N GLU A 123 -11.23 -13.36 -20.07
CA GLU A 123 -10.68 -14.62 -20.56
C GLU A 123 -10.77 -15.76 -19.53
N PHE A 124 -10.45 -15.45 -18.27
CA PHE A 124 -10.43 -16.44 -17.18
C PHE A 124 -11.72 -16.51 -16.37
N GLY A 125 -12.78 -15.80 -16.79
CA GLY A 125 -14.07 -15.80 -16.10
C GLY A 125 -14.03 -15.18 -14.69
N VAL A 126 -13.13 -14.22 -14.48
CA VAL A 126 -13.03 -13.42 -13.27
C VAL A 126 -13.96 -12.20 -13.41
N GLU A 127 -14.59 -11.76 -12.32
CA GLU A 127 -15.41 -10.56 -12.33
C GLU A 127 -14.58 -9.35 -12.77
N VAL A 128 -15.04 -8.64 -13.80
CA VAL A 128 -14.36 -7.44 -14.30
C VAL A 128 -14.32 -6.37 -13.20
N GLY A 129 -13.15 -5.82 -12.95
CA GLY A 129 -12.93 -4.86 -11.88
C GLY A 129 -12.51 -5.49 -10.53
N ARG A 130 -12.33 -6.82 -10.46
CA ARG A 130 -11.89 -7.50 -9.24
C ARG A 130 -10.43 -7.18 -8.92
N THR A 131 -9.54 -7.25 -9.90
CA THR A 131 -8.10 -7.04 -9.66
C THR A 131 -7.78 -5.57 -9.50
N LEU A 132 -7.23 -5.18 -8.35
CA LEU A 132 -6.85 -3.80 -8.06
C LEU A 132 -5.50 -3.44 -8.68
N LEU A 133 -5.23 -2.13 -8.82
CA LEU A 133 -3.97 -1.60 -9.34
C LEU A 133 -3.30 -0.66 -8.34
N MET A 134 -1.98 -0.69 -8.31
CA MET A 134 -1.15 0.26 -7.59
C MET A 134 0.06 0.64 -8.45
N ALA A 135 0.50 1.89 -8.39
CA ALA A 135 1.66 2.37 -9.13
C ALA A 135 2.93 2.36 -8.26
N ALA A 136 4.05 1.89 -8.81
CA ALA A 136 5.37 2.11 -8.26
C ALA A 136 6.01 3.32 -8.97
N LEU A 137 6.21 4.41 -8.23
CA LEU A 137 6.82 5.63 -8.71
C LEU A 137 8.33 5.56 -8.41
N GLU A 138 9.13 5.44 -9.47
CA GLU A 138 10.53 5.05 -9.38
C GLU A 138 11.48 6.06 -10.06
N SER A 139 10.91 7.13 -10.62
CA SER A 139 11.65 8.19 -11.32
C SER A 139 11.10 9.57 -10.99
N PRO A 140 11.88 10.64 -11.22
CA PRO A 140 11.39 12.03 -11.14
C PRO A 140 10.13 12.26 -11.97
N LEU A 141 10.08 11.70 -13.20
CA LEU A 141 8.93 11.83 -14.08
C LEU A 141 7.67 11.19 -13.48
N GLY A 142 7.78 9.98 -12.92
CA GLY A 142 6.66 9.33 -12.22
C GLY A 142 6.16 10.13 -11.01
N ILE A 143 7.06 10.76 -10.25
CA ILE A 143 6.70 11.64 -9.14
C ILE A 143 5.99 12.91 -9.63
N MET A 144 6.48 13.54 -10.71
CA MET A 144 5.84 14.74 -11.28
C MET A 144 4.44 14.45 -11.81
N ASN A 145 4.21 13.28 -12.38
CA ASN A 145 2.93 12.83 -12.92
C ASN A 145 2.06 12.05 -11.93
N ALA A 146 2.42 12.03 -10.64
CA ALA A 146 1.78 11.16 -9.65
C ALA A 146 0.26 11.30 -9.61
N TYR A 147 -0.29 12.52 -9.71
CA TYR A 147 -1.74 12.74 -9.67
C TYR A 147 -2.45 12.11 -10.89
N GLU A 148 -1.93 12.32 -12.09
CA GLU A 148 -2.49 11.74 -13.31
C GLU A 148 -2.43 10.21 -13.28
N ILE A 149 -1.33 9.63 -12.77
CA ILE A 149 -1.14 8.19 -12.63
C ILE A 149 -2.20 7.61 -11.69
N VAL A 150 -2.36 8.17 -10.50
CA VAL A 150 -3.25 7.57 -9.48
C VAL A 150 -4.74 7.79 -9.76
N THR A 151 -5.09 8.69 -10.67
CA THR A 151 -6.46 8.95 -11.14
C THR A 151 -6.80 8.28 -12.47
N ALA A 152 -5.85 7.58 -13.11
CA ALA A 152 -6.02 7.04 -14.45
C ALA A 152 -6.95 5.82 -14.54
N SER A 153 -7.30 5.17 -13.44
CA SER A 153 -8.20 4.01 -13.43
C SER A 153 -8.97 3.90 -12.10
N ASP A 154 -10.21 3.47 -12.21
CA ASP A 154 -11.03 3.14 -11.03
C ASP A 154 -10.49 1.96 -10.22
N ARG A 155 -9.55 1.17 -10.76
CA ARG A 155 -8.87 0.09 -10.05
C ARG A 155 -7.77 0.59 -9.12
N MET A 156 -7.31 1.83 -9.29
CA MET A 156 -6.21 2.38 -8.49
C MET A 156 -6.61 2.50 -7.02
N PHE A 157 -5.85 1.81 -6.14
CA PHE A 157 -6.01 1.93 -4.70
C PHE A 157 -4.89 2.72 -4.04
N GLY A 158 -3.76 2.91 -4.72
CA GLY A 158 -2.64 3.64 -4.16
C GLY A 158 -1.41 3.72 -5.04
N CYS A 159 -0.40 4.38 -4.49
CA CYS A 159 0.95 4.42 -5.06
C CYS A 159 2.02 4.23 -3.98
N ALA A 160 3.20 3.80 -4.42
CA ALA A 160 4.36 3.68 -3.55
C ALA A 160 5.60 4.24 -4.26
N ILE A 161 6.48 4.89 -3.51
CA ILE A 161 7.80 5.22 -4.02
C ILE A 161 8.72 4.01 -3.95
N SER A 162 9.50 3.74 -5.01
CA SER A 162 10.55 2.74 -5.05
C SER A 162 11.92 3.43 -4.98
N GLY A 163 12.50 3.42 -3.79
CA GLY A 163 13.67 4.26 -3.48
C GLY A 163 14.97 3.87 -4.20
N GLY A 164 15.13 2.62 -4.64
CA GLY A 164 16.32 2.19 -5.36
C GLY A 164 16.47 2.90 -6.70
N ASP A 165 15.52 2.68 -7.60
CA ASP A 165 15.54 3.28 -8.93
C ASP A 165 15.33 4.80 -8.90
N PHE A 166 14.52 5.29 -7.94
CA PHE A 166 14.37 6.73 -7.75
C PHE A 166 15.71 7.42 -7.44
N ARG A 167 16.48 6.91 -6.45
CA ARG A 167 17.79 7.49 -6.11
C ARG A 167 18.79 7.40 -7.27
N LYS A 168 18.75 6.28 -8.01
CA LYS A 168 19.56 6.12 -9.23
C LYS A 168 19.24 7.20 -10.26
N SER A 169 17.95 7.45 -10.52
CA SER A 169 17.48 8.47 -11.46
C SER A 169 17.82 9.89 -11.01
N MET A 170 17.80 10.14 -9.70
CA MET A 170 18.16 11.43 -9.09
C MET A 170 19.67 11.63 -8.96
N HIS A 171 20.50 10.63 -9.26
CA HIS A 171 21.95 10.65 -9.06
C HIS A 171 22.39 10.97 -7.62
N VAL A 172 21.61 10.49 -6.63
CA VAL A 172 21.86 10.71 -5.20
C VAL A 172 22.20 9.43 -4.47
N GLN A 173 22.99 9.55 -3.39
CA GLN A 173 23.30 8.44 -2.50
C GLN A 173 22.28 8.35 -1.38
N ILE A 174 22.13 7.14 -0.82
CA ILE A 174 21.28 6.90 0.35
C ILE A 174 21.78 7.73 1.53
N GLN A 175 20.91 8.53 2.12
CA GLN A 175 21.15 9.22 3.38
C GLN A 175 20.39 8.51 4.51
N ARG A 176 21.00 8.46 5.71
CA ARG A 176 20.38 7.79 6.85
C ARG A 176 19.10 8.46 7.32
N ASP A 177 19.00 9.78 7.16
CA ASP A 177 17.82 10.60 7.48
C ASP A 177 16.80 10.68 6.33
N GLY A 178 17.14 10.13 5.16
CA GLY A 178 16.25 10.08 3.98
C GLY A 178 15.94 11.44 3.37
N VAL A 179 16.78 12.46 3.62
CA VAL A 179 16.55 13.84 3.11
C VAL A 179 16.42 13.89 1.60
N GLU A 180 17.13 13.02 0.86
CA GLU A 180 17.09 12.91 -0.60
C GLU A 180 15.72 12.49 -1.15
N MET A 181 14.90 11.89 -0.30
CA MET A 181 13.55 11.40 -0.65
C MET A 181 12.43 12.39 -0.26
N MET A 182 12.72 13.39 0.56
CA MET A 182 11.68 14.20 1.23
C MET A 182 10.76 14.93 0.26
N VAL A 183 11.31 15.54 -0.79
CA VAL A 183 10.52 16.27 -1.79
C VAL A 183 9.61 15.32 -2.56
N ALA A 184 10.13 14.18 -3.01
CA ALA A 184 9.36 13.18 -3.73
C ALA A 184 8.25 12.57 -2.84
N ARG A 185 8.57 12.25 -1.59
CA ARG A 185 7.59 11.78 -0.58
C ARG A 185 6.45 12.79 -0.40
N GLY A 186 6.78 14.06 -0.24
CA GLY A 186 5.79 15.13 -0.09
C GLY A 186 4.87 15.28 -1.30
N GLN A 187 5.45 15.32 -2.50
CA GLN A 187 4.69 15.47 -3.73
C GLN A 187 3.77 14.27 -3.98
N MET A 188 4.26 13.05 -3.80
CA MET A 188 3.46 11.83 -3.94
C MET A 188 2.31 11.79 -2.93
N LEU A 189 2.54 12.18 -1.66
CA LEU A 189 1.50 12.28 -0.65
C LEU A 189 0.39 13.26 -1.02
N LEU A 190 0.75 14.46 -1.50
CA LEU A 190 -0.22 15.45 -1.95
C LEU A 190 -1.07 14.91 -3.11
N ALA A 191 -0.45 14.26 -4.09
CA ALA A 191 -1.14 13.64 -5.22
C ALA A 191 -2.11 12.55 -4.76
N ALA A 192 -1.66 11.63 -3.90
CA ALA A 192 -2.48 10.54 -3.37
C ALA A 192 -3.67 11.06 -2.54
N ARG A 193 -3.47 12.05 -1.69
CA ARG A 193 -4.54 12.66 -0.89
C ARG A 193 -5.54 13.41 -1.74
N ALA A 194 -5.10 14.14 -2.77
CA ALA A 194 -5.97 14.81 -3.73
C ALA A 194 -6.84 13.81 -4.53
N ALA A 195 -6.29 12.63 -4.83
CA ALA A 195 -7.00 11.56 -5.53
C ALA A 195 -7.83 10.63 -4.60
N GLY A 196 -7.70 10.76 -3.28
CA GLY A 196 -8.39 9.90 -2.32
C GLY A 196 -7.88 8.45 -2.28
N VAL A 197 -6.61 8.21 -2.66
CA VAL A 197 -5.98 6.88 -2.67
C VAL A 197 -4.90 6.78 -1.59
N GLN A 198 -4.46 5.55 -1.30
CA GLN A 198 -3.43 5.27 -0.30
C GLN A 198 -2.02 5.55 -0.83
N CYS A 199 -1.12 5.91 0.08
CA CYS A 199 0.26 6.26 -0.22
C CYS A 199 1.22 5.48 0.68
N PHE A 200 2.20 4.79 0.06
CA PHE A 200 3.12 3.90 0.77
C PHE A 200 4.57 4.32 0.54
N ASP A 201 5.35 4.25 1.61
CA ASP A 201 6.78 4.54 1.50
C ASP A 201 7.58 3.31 1.05
N THR A 202 8.81 3.57 0.62
CA THR A 202 9.78 2.55 0.18
C THR A 202 10.27 1.66 1.31
N MET A 203 10.92 0.55 0.98
CA MET A 203 11.65 -0.26 1.95
C MET A 203 12.87 0.51 2.48
N TYR A 204 13.26 0.22 3.75
CA TYR A 204 14.52 0.70 4.32
C TYR A 204 15.68 -0.20 3.86
N PRO A 205 16.71 0.36 3.22
CA PRO A 205 17.69 -0.44 2.49
C PRO A 205 18.67 -1.21 3.39
N ASN A 206 18.97 -0.70 4.60
CA ASN A 206 19.88 -1.37 5.52
C ASN A 206 19.12 -2.21 6.55
N ILE A 207 19.03 -3.52 6.32
CA ILE A 207 18.27 -4.46 7.17
C ILE A 207 18.84 -4.62 8.58
N ASP A 208 20.09 -4.27 8.79
CA ASP A 208 20.78 -4.38 10.09
C ASP A 208 20.67 -3.09 10.91
N ASP A 209 20.36 -1.93 10.29
CA ASP A 209 20.15 -0.66 10.99
C ASP A 209 18.67 -0.51 11.42
N MET A 210 18.29 -1.23 12.45
CA MET A 210 16.93 -1.15 13.00
C MET A 210 16.58 0.21 13.61
N ASP A 211 17.55 0.99 14.06
CA ASP A 211 17.28 2.32 14.63
C ASP A 211 16.99 3.34 13.53
N GLY A 212 17.74 3.32 12.43
CA GLY A 212 17.44 4.10 11.24
C GLY A 212 16.08 3.72 10.64
N PHE A 213 15.77 2.42 10.54
CA PHE A 213 14.46 1.94 10.11
C PHE A 213 13.32 2.52 10.98
N LYS A 214 13.44 2.44 12.30
CA LYS A 214 12.42 2.97 13.22
C LYS A 214 12.24 4.47 13.08
N ALA A 215 13.34 5.21 12.93
CA ALA A 215 13.28 6.66 12.73
C ALA A 215 12.53 7.01 11.43
N GLU A 216 12.81 6.31 10.33
CA GLU A 216 12.11 6.51 9.05
C GLU A 216 10.63 6.13 9.15
N VAL A 217 10.27 5.04 9.82
CA VAL A 217 8.85 4.65 10.03
C VAL A 217 8.08 5.72 10.79
N ILE A 218 8.68 6.28 11.86
CA ILE A 218 8.06 7.37 12.64
C ILE A 218 7.89 8.64 11.79
N GLN A 219 8.90 8.97 10.99
CA GLN A 219 8.85 10.11 10.06
C GLN A 219 7.72 9.94 9.05
N ASN A 220 7.61 8.77 8.42
CA ASN A 220 6.59 8.47 7.42
C ASN A 220 5.18 8.54 8.01
N HIS A 221 4.98 7.99 9.21
CA HIS A 221 3.72 8.11 9.93
C HIS A 221 3.36 9.59 10.19
N LYS A 222 4.31 10.40 10.66
CA LYS A 222 4.11 11.85 10.89
C LYS A 222 3.84 12.62 9.60
N MET A 223 4.38 12.20 8.47
CA MET A 223 4.09 12.79 7.16
C MET A 223 2.68 12.45 6.66
N GLY A 224 2.07 11.37 7.17
CA GLY A 224 0.73 10.94 6.78
C GLY A 224 0.71 9.79 5.76
N PHE A 225 1.75 8.98 5.64
CA PHE A 225 1.70 7.74 4.86
C PHE A 225 0.69 6.75 5.45
N ASP A 226 0.12 5.88 4.62
CA ASP A 226 -0.79 4.81 5.07
C ASP A 226 -0.04 3.55 5.51
N GLY A 227 1.19 3.38 5.01
CA GLY A 227 2.02 2.23 5.34
C GLY A 227 3.40 2.30 4.68
N LYS A 228 4.13 1.20 4.81
CA LYS A 228 5.51 1.08 4.36
C LYS A 228 5.80 -0.26 3.71
N SER A 229 6.58 -0.23 2.64
CA SER A 229 7.20 -1.45 2.10
C SER A 229 8.28 -1.96 3.06
N ILE A 230 8.31 -3.27 3.27
CA ILE A 230 9.28 -3.94 4.14
C ILE A 230 9.86 -5.19 3.46
N VAL A 231 10.98 -5.68 3.94
CA VAL A 231 11.70 -6.85 3.39
C VAL A 231 12.01 -7.92 4.45
N ASN A 232 11.74 -7.63 5.72
CA ASN A 232 12.04 -8.53 6.82
C ASN A 232 10.84 -8.62 7.79
N PRO A 233 10.39 -9.82 8.17
CA PRO A 233 9.27 -10.00 9.13
C PRO A 233 9.50 -9.31 10.49
N LYS A 234 10.75 -9.15 10.94
CA LYS A 234 11.08 -8.42 12.18
C LYS A 234 10.64 -6.96 12.17
N GLN A 235 10.40 -6.40 10.99
CA GLN A 235 9.95 -5.01 10.79
C GLN A 235 8.45 -4.83 11.06
N ILE A 236 7.64 -5.89 10.93
CA ILE A 236 6.17 -5.84 10.96
C ILE A 236 5.65 -5.26 12.28
N ALA A 237 6.06 -5.81 13.41
CA ALA A 237 5.53 -5.42 14.71
C ALA A 237 5.72 -3.93 15.02
N PHE A 238 6.89 -3.37 14.64
CA PHE A 238 7.17 -1.95 14.86
C PHE A 238 6.31 -1.05 13.95
N VAL A 239 6.19 -1.40 12.67
CA VAL A 239 5.33 -0.65 11.74
C VAL A 239 3.87 -0.70 12.21
N HIS A 240 3.34 -1.89 12.54
CA HIS A 240 1.96 -2.05 13.01
C HIS A 240 1.69 -1.20 14.26
N LYS A 241 2.62 -1.19 15.21
CA LYS A 241 2.51 -0.37 16.43
C LYS A 241 2.53 1.13 16.12
N THR A 242 3.39 1.57 15.18
CA THR A 242 3.56 3.00 14.85
C THR A 242 2.36 3.56 14.09
N PHE A 243 1.76 2.76 13.20
CA PHE A 243 0.62 3.16 12.37
C PHE A 243 -0.74 2.93 13.04
N ALA A 244 -0.79 2.27 14.19
CA ALA A 244 -2.01 2.13 14.98
C ALA A 244 -2.21 3.35 15.87
N PRO A 245 -3.45 3.85 16.04
CA PRO A 245 -3.75 4.90 16.99
C PRO A 245 -3.38 4.50 18.42
N THR A 246 -2.82 5.44 19.16
CA THR A 246 -2.48 5.25 20.57
C THR A 246 -3.75 5.29 21.45
N PRO A 247 -3.73 4.68 22.65
CA PRO A 247 -4.85 4.79 23.61
C PRO A 247 -5.25 6.24 23.92
N LYS A 248 -4.28 7.17 23.93
CA LYS A 248 -4.52 8.59 24.16
C LYS A 248 -5.27 9.26 23.00
N GLU A 249 -4.89 8.94 21.77
CA GLU A 249 -5.57 9.42 20.55
C GLU A 249 -6.98 8.87 20.47
N ILE A 250 -7.16 7.58 20.76
CA ILE A 250 -8.48 6.94 20.80
C ILE A 250 -9.40 7.61 21.82
N ALA A 251 -8.92 7.77 23.07
CA ALA A 251 -9.72 8.40 24.12
C ALA A 251 -10.09 9.86 23.78
N TYR A 252 -9.18 10.60 23.15
CA TYR A 252 -9.45 11.95 22.70
C TYR A 252 -10.47 11.98 21.54
N ALA A 253 -10.33 11.06 20.58
CA ALA A 253 -11.28 10.91 19.47
C ALA A 253 -12.69 10.55 19.96
N GLU A 254 -12.83 9.61 20.91
CA GLU A 254 -14.12 9.29 21.53
C GLU A 254 -14.78 10.53 22.20
N LYS A 255 -13.96 11.29 22.94
CA LYS A 255 -14.43 12.52 23.59
C LYS A 255 -14.93 13.53 22.57
N LEU A 256 -14.23 13.69 21.42
CA LEU A 256 -14.65 14.56 20.34
C LEU A 256 -15.97 14.08 19.70
N VAL A 257 -16.07 12.78 19.37
CA VAL A 257 -17.29 12.24 18.74
C VAL A 257 -18.51 12.39 19.64
N ARG A 258 -18.40 12.06 20.94
CA ARG A 258 -19.51 12.20 21.88
C ARG A 258 -19.89 13.67 22.11
N GLY A 259 -18.90 14.54 22.26
CA GLY A 259 -19.11 15.97 22.44
C GLY A 259 -19.77 16.63 21.22
N CYS A 260 -19.34 16.25 20.01
CA CYS A 260 -19.89 16.78 18.77
C CYS A 260 -21.36 16.38 18.58
N GLN A 261 -21.72 15.13 18.87
CA GLN A 261 -23.09 14.65 18.77
C GLN A 261 -24.02 15.44 19.67
N ALA A 262 -23.65 15.63 20.94
CA ALA A 262 -24.42 16.40 21.91
C ALA A 262 -24.60 17.88 21.51
N GLN A 263 -23.58 18.49 20.86
CA GLN A 263 -23.66 19.88 20.41
C GLN A 263 -24.43 20.04 19.10
N ALA A 264 -24.33 19.08 18.19
CA ALA A 264 -25.12 19.04 16.96
C ALA A 264 -26.62 18.96 17.28
N ASP A 265 -27.00 18.14 18.26
CA ASP A 265 -28.37 18.03 18.76
C ASP A 265 -28.87 19.35 19.38
N ALA A 266 -27.97 20.20 19.89
CA ALA A 266 -28.24 21.53 20.40
C ALA A 266 -28.14 22.66 19.36
N GLY A 267 -27.84 22.35 18.08
CA GLY A 267 -27.71 23.32 16.99
C GLY A 267 -26.42 24.16 17.02
N ILE A 268 -25.38 23.69 17.70
CA ILE A 268 -24.09 24.40 17.89
C ILE A 268 -23.03 23.80 16.97
N GLY A 269 -22.49 24.63 16.04
CA GLY A 269 -21.51 24.18 15.04
C GLY A 269 -20.04 24.23 15.49
N VAL A 270 -19.73 24.95 16.56
CA VAL A 270 -18.35 25.10 17.12
C VAL A 270 -18.44 25.03 18.65
N TYR A 271 -17.59 24.24 19.27
CA TYR A 271 -17.57 24.08 20.73
C TYR A 271 -16.14 23.87 21.25
N THR A 272 -15.98 23.75 22.56
CA THR A 272 -14.66 23.61 23.17
C THR A 272 -14.53 22.25 23.87
N VAL A 273 -13.42 21.53 23.57
CA VAL A 273 -13.02 20.30 24.27
C VAL A 273 -11.61 20.48 24.81
N ASP A 274 -11.42 20.28 26.10
CA ASP A 274 -10.14 20.46 26.79
C ASP A 274 -9.45 21.81 26.49
N GLY A 275 -10.24 22.88 26.39
CA GLY A 275 -9.74 24.24 26.10
C GLY A 275 -9.38 24.48 24.63
N LYS A 276 -9.64 23.55 23.73
CA LYS A 276 -9.40 23.69 22.29
C LYS A 276 -10.73 23.83 21.55
N MET A 277 -10.77 24.75 20.61
CA MET A 277 -11.90 24.90 19.70
C MET A 277 -11.98 23.67 18.77
N VAL A 278 -13.20 23.12 18.63
CA VAL A 278 -13.52 21.95 17.81
C VAL A 278 -14.63 22.32 16.85
N ASP A 279 -14.43 21.97 15.61
CA ASP A 279 -15.37 22.12 14.50
C ASP A 279 -15.53 20.81 13.70
N ILE A 280 -16.23 20.86 12.57
CA ILE A 280 -16.52 19.69 11.73
C ILE A 280 -15.25 18.92 11.31
N PRO A 281 -14.13 19.54 10.83
CA PRO A 281 -12.90 18.84 10.51
C PRO A 281 -12.34 17.98 11.63
N PHE A 282 -12.35 18.45 12.87
CA PHE A 282 -11.89 17.67 14.03
C PHE A 282 -12.80 16.48 14.32
N PHE A 283 -14.10 16.61 14.09
CA PHE A 283 -15.06 15.53 14.25
C PHE A 283 -14.84 14.42 13.21
N GLU A 284 -14.63 14.79 11.93
CA GLU A 284 -14.38 13.83 10.87
C GLU A 284 -13.04 13.11 11.09
N ASP A 285 -11.99 13.83 11.54
CA ASP A 285 -10.71 13.21 11.90
C ASP A 285 -10.85 12.25 13.10
N ALA A 286 -11.63 12.61 14.10
CA ALA A 286 -11.91 11.72 15.24
C ALA A 286 -12.61 10.42 14.81
N LYS A 287 -13.59 10.48 13.91
CA LYS A 287 -14.22 9.29 13.32
C LYS A 287 -13.21 8.43 12.56
N ARG A 288 -12.33 9.06 11.79
CA ARG A 288 -11.26 8.37 11.05
C ARG A 288 -10.32 7.63 12.01
N ILE A 289 -9.93 8.27 13.14
CA ILE A 289 -9.08 7.65 14.16
C ILE A 289 -9.77 6.43 14.78
N ILE A 290 -11.06 6.53 15.12
CA ILE A 290 -11.83 5.40 15.67
C ILE A 290 -11.95 4.26 14.66
N ALA A 291 -12.24 4.57 13.40
CA ALA A 291 -12.31 3.58 12.33
C ALA A 291 -10.97 2.87 12.13
N LEU A 292 -9.86 3.63 12.17
CA LEU A 292 -8.52 3.06 12.08
C LEU A 292 -8.19 2.19 13.30
N ALA A 293 -8.57 2.60 14.51
CA ALA A 293 -8.36 1.83 15.73
C ALA A 293 -9.14 0.50 15.70
N LYS A 294 -10.38 0.50 15.17
CA LYS A 294 -11.17 -0.71 14.92
C LYS A 294 -10.48 -1.64 13.91
N ALA A 295 -10.03 -1.09 12.78
CA ALA A 295 -9.34 -1.85 11.75
C ALA A 295 -8.02 -2.45 12.25
N CYS A 296 -7.32 -1.75 13.16
CA CYS A 296 -6.09 -2.24 13.81
C CYS A 296 -6.35 -3.24 14.95
N GLY A 297 -7.60 -3.46 15.35
CA GLY A 297 -7.95 -4.35 16.48
C GLY A 297 -7.54 -3.80 17.86
N VAL A 298 -7.34 -2.48 17.98
CA VAL A 298 -6.93 -1.81 19.24
C VAL A 298 -8.06 -0.98 19.88
N TYR A 299 -9.24 -1.00 19.29
CA TYR A 299 -10.42 -0.30 19.80
C TYR A 299 -11.23 -1.21 20.73
N HIS A 300 -11.52 -0.72 21.95
CA HIS A 300 -12.28 -1.46 22.96
C HIS A 300 -13.48 -0.65 23.49
N GLY A 301 -13.82 0.46 22.84
CA GLY A 301 -14.97 1.31 23.18
C GLY A 301 -16.27 0.84 22.55
N ASP A 302 -17.29 1.67 22.65
CA ASP A 302 -18.67 1.41 22.23
C ASP A 302 -19.18 2.32 21.09
N LEU A 303 -18.31 3.13 20.48
CA LEU A 303 -18.63 3.98 19.32
C LEU A 303 -18.51 3.26 17.98
#